data_b4ff8e1e25a4dde30c62d80cc62539a6
#
_entry.id   b4ff8e1e25a4dde30c62d80cc62539a6
#
_cell.length_a   1.000
_cell.length_b   1.000
_cell.length_c   1.000
_cell.angle_alpha   90.00
_cell.angle_beta   90.00
_cell.angle_gamma   90.00
#
_symmetry.space_group_name_H-M   'P 1'
#
loop_
_entity.id
_entity.type
_entity.pdbx_description
1 polymer ?
#
loop_
_entity_poly.entity_id
_entity_poly.type
_entity_poly.pdbx_seq_one_letter_code
_entity_poly.pdbx_strand_id
1 'polypeptide(L)'
;MIYYLKGIVTNIDKNNIVVNVHDVGYSLIVAKPSCFSLNKEELIYTTQIFKENEQYLIGFKSLEEKELFSLLLKVKGLGPKGIINIFSQVEIRQIKEALSSNNVLFFKSINGVGNNLANQIILDTKNKVDKLDSIYPIYIINTLKALGFKQLEIEASIKCIDFSNMSEEDGIKLALSKMNKKHYEKKK
;
A
#
# COMPACT_ATOMS: atom_id res chain seq x y z
N MET A 1 15.77 11.07 -5.12
CA MET A 1 14.47 10.38 -5.13
C MET A 1 13.63 10.91 -3.96
N ILE A 2 12.42 11.35 -4.19
CA ILE A 2 11.50 11.83 -3.16
C ILE A 2 10.69 10.62 -2.66
N TYR A 3 10.78 10.32 -1.35
CA TYR A 3 10.15 9.13 -0.76
C TYR A 3 8.74 9.42 -0.22
N TYR A 4 8.56 10.56 0.39
CA TYR A 4 7.29 11.11 0.84
C TYR A 4 7.34 12.65 0.86
N LEU A 5 6.18 13.27 0.87
CA LEU A 5 5.98 14.70 1.11
C LEU A 5 5.02 14.88 2.27
N LYS A 6 5.34 15.77 3.19
CA LYS A 6 4.44 16.22 4.24
C LYS A 6 4.18 17.71 4.03
N GLY A 7 2.94 18.07 3.77
CA GLY A 7 2.57 19.45 3.47
C GLY A 7 1.08 19.64 3.31
N ILE A 8 0.69 20.86 2.96
CA ILE A 8 -0.72 21.24 2.78
C ILE A 8 -1.14 21.00 1.34
N VAL A 9 -2.25 20.29 1.14
CA VAL A 9 -2.86 20.10 -0.17
C VAL A 9 -3.52 21.40 -0.60
N THR A 10 -2.96 22.07 -1.62
CA THR A 10 -3.40 23.40 -2.08
C THR A 10 -4.29 23.35 -3.31
N ASN A 11 -4.24 22.27 -4.07
CA ASN A 11 -5.10 22.06 -5.23
C ASN A 11 -5.42 20.57 -5.42
N ILE A 12 -6.63 20.29 -5.90
CA ILE A 12 -7.09 18.94 -6.27
C ILE A 12 -7.76 19.05 -7.64
N ASP A 13 -7.28 18.28 -8.60
CA ASP A 13 -7.85 18.17 -9.96
C ASP A 13 -8.15 16.69 -10.26
N LYS A 14 -8.65 16.38 -11.47
CA LYS A 14 -9.17 15.05 -11.87
C LYS A 14 -8.26 13.86 -11.50
N ASN A 15 -6.95 13.99 -11.68
CA ASN A 15 -5.97 12.94 -11.40
C ASN A 15 -4.71 13.49 -10.71
N ASN A 16 -4.74 14.76 -10.29
CA ASN A 16 -3.58 15.41 -9.71
C ASN A 16 -3.95 16.13 -8.43
N ILE A 17 -2.98 16.21 -7.52
CA ILE A 17 -3.01 17.10 -6.38
C ILE A 17 -1.75 17.95 -6.36
N VAL A 18 -1.82 19.13 -5.78
CA VAL A 18 -0.66 19.96 -5.49
C VAL A 18 -0.47 20.05 -3.99
N VAL A 19 0.73 19.75 -3.54
CA VAL A 19 1.11 19.79 -2.11
C VAL A 19 2.15 20.89 -1.92
N ASN A 20 1.83 21.85 -1.08
CA ASN A 20 2.77 22.89 -0.65
C ASN A 20 3.63 22.36 0.51
N VAL A 21 4.92 22.31 0.28
CA VAL A 21 5.92 21.96 1.29
C VAL A 21 6.93 23.10 1.39
N HIS A 22 6.87 23.91 2.44
CA HIS A 22 7.74 25.08 2.66
C HIS A 22 7.79 26.01 1.43
N ASP A 23 6.61 26.45 0.97
CA ASP A 23 6.42 27.36 -0.18
C ASP A 23 6.82 26.79 -1.56
N VAL A 24 7.11 25.48 -1.63
CA VAL A 24 7.32 24.78 -2.89
C VAL A 24 6.10 23.89 -3.19
N GLY A 25 5.44 24.13 -4.34
CA GLY A 25 4.30 23.33 -4.81
C GLY A 25 4.76 22.09 -5.58
N TYR A 26 4.49 20.92 -5.06
CA TYR A 26 4.74 19.64 -5.74
C TYR A 26 3.46 19.11 -6.37
N SER A 27 3.48 18.90 -7.70
CA SER A 27 2.37 18.25 -8.42
C SER A 27 2.54 16.74 -8.40
N LEU A 28 1.49 16.03 -7.97
CA LEU A 28 1.48 14.58 -7.81
C LEU A 28 0.32 13.98 -8.59
N ILE A 29 0.58 12.96 -9.40
CA ILE A 29 -0.47 12.13 -9.99
C ILE A 29 -0.98 11.17 -8.90
N VAL A 30 -2.28 11.10 -8.69
CA VAL A 30 -2.92 10.21 -7.70
C VAL A 30 -4.06 9.42 -8.34
N ALA A 31 -4.30 8.21 -7.86
CA ALA A 31 -5.36 7.36 -8.38
C ALA A 31 -6.76 7.86 -7.97
N LYS A 32 -6.90 8.30 -6.72
CA LYS A 32 -8.17 8.75 -6.12
C LYS A 32 -7.99 10.11 -5.45
N PRO A 33 -8.11 11.22 -6.18
CA PRO A 33 -7.98 12.58 -5.60
C PRO A 33 -8.95 12.84 -4.45
N SER A 34 -10.13 12.22 -4.48
CA SER A 34 -11.14 12.34 -3.41
C SER A 34 -10.68 11.82 -2.04
N CYS A 35 -9.60 11.04 -1.97
CA CYS A 35 -9.01 10.60 -0.71
C CYS A 35 -8.17 11.68 -0.02
N PHE A 36 -7.92 12.82 -0.66
CA PHE A 36 -7.14 13.94 -0.13
C PHE A 36 -8.05 15.11 0.21
N SER A 37 -7.70 15.85 1.25
CA SER A 37 -8.51 16.97 1.72
C SER A 37 -7.82 18.29 1.38
N LEU A 38 -8.52 19.17 0.66
CA LEU A 38 -8.04 20.51 0.34
C LEU A 38 -7.78 21.31 1.63
N ASN A 39 -6.70 22.08 1.64
CA ASN A 39 -6.24 22.92 2.76
C ASN A 39 -5.92 22.15 4.05
N LYS A 40 -5.67 20.83 3.96
CA LYS A 40 -5.21 20.03 5.11
C LYS A 40 -3.77 19.58 4.93
N GLU A 41 -3.07 19.44 6.05
CA GLU A 41 -1.75 18.82 6.08
C GLU A 41 -1.90 17.31 5.89
N GLU A 42 -1.15 16.77 4.94
CA GLU A 42 -1.17 15.35 4.56
C GLU A 42 0.26 14.82 4.49
N LEU A 43 0.44 13.57 4.89
CA LEU A 43 1.63 12.78 4.58
C LEU A 43 1.34 11.91 3.35
N ILE A 44 2.07 12.13 2.28
CA ILE A 44 1.84 11.50 0.98
C ILE A 44 3.10 10.75 0.58
N TYR A 45 3.02 9.44 0.49
CA TYR A 45 4.11 8.62 -0.03
C TYR A 45 4.26 8.84 -1.53
N THR A 46 5.48 8.85 -2.05
CA THR A 46 5.70 9.18 -3.46
C THR A 46 6.62 8.20 -4.15
N THR A 47 6.38 8.02 -5.43
CA THR A 47 7.32 7.36 -6.36
C THR A 47 7.60 8.31 -7.50
N GLN A 48 8.89 8.56 -7.76
CA GLN A 48 9.33 9.40 -8.87
C GLN A 48 9.55 8.52 -10.10
N ILE A 49 8.89 8.87 -11.20
CA ILE A 49 9.02 8.20 -12.49
C ILE A 49 9.86 9.09 -13.40
N PHE A 50 10.87 8.48 -14.01
CA PHE A 50 11.73 9.10 -15.01
C PHE A 50 11.45 8.44 -16.36
N LYS A 51 11.25 9.27 -17.39
CA LYS A 51 11.22 8.88 -18.79
C LYS A 51 12.17 9.82 -19.55
N GLU A 52 12.47 9.49 -20.79
CA GLU A 52 13.43 10.26 -21.60
C GLU A 52 13.17 11.77 -21.60
N ASN A 53 11.89 12.19 -21.67
CA ASN A 53 11.50 13.61 -21.78
C ASN A 53 10.57 14.08 -20.66
N GLU A 54 10.27 13.23 -19.67
CA GLU A 54 9.31 13.55 -18.61
C GLU A 54 9.78 13.01 -17.26
N GLN A 55 9.63 13.82 -16.24
CA GLN A 55 9.67 13.34 -14.87
C GLN A 55 8.41 13.77 -14.14
N TYR A 56 7.84 12.88 -13.35
CA TYR A 56 6.67 13.17 -12.55
C TYR A 56 6.63 12.35 -11.28
N LEU A 57 5.88 12.84 -10.31
CA LEU A 57 5.65 12.17 -9.02
C LEU A 57 4.28 11.51 -9.03
N ILE A 58 4.23 10.29 -8.50
CA ILE A 58 2.98 9.60 -8.18
C ILE A 58 2.83 9.62 -6.66
N GLY A 59 1.66 10.04 -6.19
CA GLY A 59 1.33 10.12 -4.78
C GLY A 59 0.42 8.97 -4.34
N PHE A 60 0.66 8.48 -3.11
CA PHE A 60 -0.10 7.41 -2.47
C PHE A 60 -0.51 7.82 -1.06
N LYS A 61 -1.72 7.46 -0.68
CA LYS A 61 -2.26 7.76 0.65
C LYS A 61 -1.59 6.92 1.75
N SER A 62 -1.13 5.72 1.41
CA SER A 62 -0.48 4.80 2.34
C SER A 62 0.81 4.20 1.76
N LEU A 63 1.66 3.71 2.65
CA LEU A 63 2.86 2.96 2.27
C LEU A 63 2.47 1.68 1.51
N GLU A 64 1.38 1.04 1.92
CA GLU A 64 0.83 -0.16 1.30
C GLU A 64 0.50 0.05 -0.19
N GLU A 65 -0.19 1.18 -0.52
CA GLU A 65 -0.43 1.55 -1.92
C GLU A 65 0.87 1.70 -2.72
N LYS A 66 1.87 2.38 -2.14
CA LYS A 66 3.17 2.58 -2.77
C LYS A 66 3.89 1.26 -3.03
N GLU A 67 3.86 0.33 -2.08
CA GLU A 67 4.51 -0.97 -2.21
C GLU A 67 3.80 -1.85 -3.24
N LEU A 68 2.47 -1.86 -3.23
CA LEU A 68 1.69 -2.56 -4.26
C LEU A 68 1.94 -1.97 -5.65
N PHE A 69 1.99 -0.64 -5.77
CA PHE A 69 2.38 0.02 -7.02
C PHE A 69 3.76 -0.45 -7.49
N SER A 70 4.74 -0.50 -6.58
CA SER A 70 6.11 -0.92 -6.89
C SER A 70 6.20 -2.40 -7.29
N LEU A 71 5.33 -3.26 -6.75
CA LEU A 71 5.20 -4.65 -7.18
C LEU A 71 4.62 -4.74 -8.58
N LEU A 72 3.50 -4.06 -8.85
CA LEU A 72 2.81 -4.08 -10.13
C LEU A 72 3.65 -3.44 -11.24
N LEU A 73 4.52 -2.48 -10.91
CA LEU A 73 5.41 -1.85 -11.89
C LEU A 73 6.44 -2.83 -12.50
N LYS A 74 6.68 -3.97 -11.85
CA LYS A 74 7.55 -5.04 -12.36
C LYS A 74 6.85 -5.98 -13.33
N VAL A 75 5.54 -5.83 -13.52
CA VAL A 75 4.74 -6.65 -14.44
C VAL A 75 5.00 -6.20 -15.87
N LYS A 76 5.35 -7.16 -16.74
CA LYS A 76 5.61 -6.87 -18.14
C LYS A 76 4.34 -6.34 -18.83
N GLY A 77 4.45 -5.19 -19.49
CA GLY A 77 3.34 -4.55 -20.20
C GLY A 77 2.43 -3.68 -19.32
N LEU A 78 2.68 -3.59 -18.01
CA LEU A 78 1.92 -2.74 -17.10
C LEU A 78 2.77 -1.53 -16.67
N GLY A 79 2.51 -0.38 -17.27
CA GLY A 79 3.20 0.85 -16.92
C GLY A 79 2.52 1.65 -15.80
N PRO A 80 3.15 2.75 -15.34
CA PRO A 80 2.63 3.58 -14.25
C PRO A 80 1.18 4.05 -14.47
N LYS A 81 0.85 4.51 -15.67
CA LYS A 81 -0.51 4.97 -16.03
C LYS A 81 -1.54 3.84 -15.92
N GLY A 82 -1.19 2.62 -16.33
CA GLY A 82 -2.06 1.46 -16.21
C GLY A 82 -2.33 1.07 -14.76
N ILE A 83 -1.32 1.16 -13.89
CA ILE A 83 -1.48 0.88 -12.45
C ILE A 83 -2.37 1.93 -11.80
N ILE A 84 -2.18 3.20 -12.08
CA ILE A 84 -3.03 4.29 -11.59
C ILE A 84 -4.48 4.10 -12.06
N ASN A 85 -4.70 3.68 -13.30
CA ASN A 85 -6.03 3.33 -13.80
C ASN A 85 -6.66 2.17 -13.00
N ILE A 86 -5.90 1.12 -12.68
CA ILE A 86 -6.39 0.02 -11.83
C ILE A 86 -6.77 0.56 -10.44
N PHE A 87 -5.88 1.31 -9.78
CA PHE A 87 -6.12 1.85 -8.44
C PHE A 87 -7.29 2.84 -8.38
N SER A 88 -7.60 3.53 -9.48
CA SER A 88 -8.76 4.44 -9.53
C SER A 88 -10.11 3.72 -9.53
N GLN A 89 -10.16 2.47 -10.00
CA GLN A 89 -11.40 1.70 -10.18
C GLN A 89 -11.70 0.76 -9.02
N VAL A 90 -10.67 0.27 -8.32
CA VAL A 90 -10.83 -0.77 -7.28
C VAL A 90 -10.05 -0.40 -6.01
N GLU A 91 -10.41 -1.04 -4.90
CA GLU A 91 -9.72 -0.85 -3.63
C GLU A 91 -8.45 -1.72 -3.56
N ILE A 92 -7.43 -1.23 -2.87
CA ILE A 92 -6.15 -1.92 -2.67
C ILE A 92 -6.34 -3.32 -2.10
N ARG A 93 -7.26 -3.45 -1.13
CA ARG A 93 -7.60 -4.73 -0.52
C ARG A 93 -8.11 -5.75 -1.54
N GLN A 94 -8.98 -5.34 -2.47
CA GLN A 94 -9.52 -6.22 -3.51
C GLN A 94 -8.42 -6.69 -4.47
N ILE A 95 -7.47 -5.81 -4.81
CA ILE A 95 -6.31 -6.17 -5.63
C ILE A 95 -5.47 -7.24 -4.92
N LYS A 96 -5.16 -7.04 -3.63
CA LYS A 96 -4.38 -8.00 -2.83
C LYS A 96 -5.07 -9.36 -2.73
N GLU A 97 -6.37 -9.38 -2.44
CA GLU A 97 -7.19 -10.61 -2.39
C GLU A 97 -7.18 -11.34 -3.74
N ALA A 98 -7.29 -10.60 -4.85
CA ALA A 98 -7.26 -11.17 -6.19
C ALA A 98 -5.87 -11.74 -6.55
N LEU A 99 -4.80 -11.08 -6.13
CA LEU A 99 -3.44 -11.56 -6.31
C LEU A 99 -3.18 -12.83 -5.49
N SER A 100 -3.55 -12.86 -4.22
CA SER A 100 -3.37 -14.00 -3.32
C SER A 100 -4.18 -15.23 -3.76
N SER A 101 -5.40 -15.01 -4.29
CA SER A 101 -6.25 -16.09 -4.83
C SER A 101 -5.98 -16.44 -6.28
N ASN A 102 -5.00 -15.81 -6.94
CA ASN A 102 -4.72 -15.95 -8.38
C ASN A 102 -5.97 -15.68 -9.26
N ASN A 103 -6.80 -14.71 -8.88
CA ASN A 103 -8.07 -14.43 -9.56
C ASN A 103 -7.86 -13.57 -10.82
N VAL A 104 -7.61 -14.23 -11.94
CA VAL A 104 -7.45 -13.57 -13.25
C VAL A 104 -8.72 -12.83 -13.67
N LEU A 105 -9.91 -13.37 -13.35
CA LEU A 105 -11.19 -12.80 -13.77
C LEU A 105 -11.42 -11.42 -13.14
N PHE A 106 -10.99 -11.22 -11.92
CA PHE A 106 -11.02 -9.92 -11.26
C PHE A 106 -10.28 -8.86 -12.09
N PHE A 107 -9.05 -9.14 -12.51
CA PHE A 107 -8.28 -8.19 -13.31
C PHE A 107 -8.90 -7.96 -14.69
N LYS A 108 -9.50 -8.98 -15.31
CA LYS A 108 -10.22 -8.84 -16.59
C LYS A 108 -11.44 -7.93 -16.49
N SER A 109 -12.08 -7.82 -15.32
CA SER A 109 -13.24 -6.95 -15.12
C SER A 109 -12.88 -5.47 -15.03
N ILE A 110 -11.58 -5.13 -14.87
CA ILE A 110 -11.12 -3.76 -14.76
C ILE A 110 -10.97 -3.15 -16.17
N ASN A 111 -11.59 -2.00 -16.40
CA ASN A 111 -11.49 -1.30 -17.67
C ASN A 111 -10.03 -0.95 -18.01
N GLY A 112 -9.59 -1.31 -19.21
CA GLY A 112 -8.21 -1.09 -19.67
C GLY A 112 -7.24 -2.23 -19.33
N VAL A 113 -7.72 -3.32 -18.71
CA VAL A 113 -6.92 -4.53 -18.45
C VAL A 113 -7.42 -5.65 -19.38
N GLY A 114 -6.66 -5.92 -20.44
CA GLY A 114 -6.97 -7.00 -21.38
C GLY A 114 -6.61 -8.39 -20.84
N ASN A 115 -7.08 -9.45 -21.51
CA ASN A 115 -6.85 -10.84 -21.13
C ASN A 115 -5.37 -11.19 -20.90
N ASN A 116 -4.50 -10.77 -21.82
CA ASN A 116 -3.07 -11.05 -21.72
C ASN A 116 -2.43 -10.35 -20.54
N LEU A 117 -2.80 -9.09 -20.28
CA LEU A 117 -2.29 -8.31 -19.17
C LEU A 117 -2.78 -8.87 -17.83
N ALA A 118 -4.04 -9.27 -17.71
CA ALA A 118 -4.58 -9.90 -16.51
C ALA A 118 -3.83 -11.20 -16.14
N ASN A 119 -3.58 -12.05 -17.13
CA ASN A 119 -2.77 -13.26 -16.93
C ASN A 119 -1.32 -12.91 -16.52
N GLN A 120 -0.72 -11.90 -17.16
CA GLN A 120 0.65 -11.47 -16.87
C GLN A 120 0.77 -10.91 -15.46
N ILE A 121 -0.23 -10.13 -14.99
CA ILE A 121 -0.27 -9.62 -13.60
C ILE A 121 -0.16 -10.80 -12.63
N ILE A 122 -1.02 -11.81 -12.76
CA ILE A 122 -1.01 -12.96 -11.86
C ILE A 122 0.32 -13.72 -11.96
N LEU A 123 0.82 -13.97 -13.18
CA LEU A 123 2.06 -14.72 -13.39
C LEU A 123 3.28 -14.04 -12.74
N ASP A 124 3.44 -12.74 -12.97
CA ASP A 124 4.63 -11.98 -12.51
C ASP A 124 4.59 -11.66 -11.02
N THR A 125 3.40 -11.66 -10.40
CA THR A 125 3.22 -11.40 -8.96
C THR A 125 3.12 -12.67 -8.12
N LYS A 126 2.96 -13.83 -8.74
CA LYS A 126 2.92 -15.13 -8.06
C LYS A 126 4.11 -15.28 -7.12
N ASN A 127 3.88 -15.72 -5.88
CA ASN A 127 4.87 -15.86 -4.79
C ASN A 127 5.53 -14.56 -4.29
N LYS A 128 5.07 -13.38 -4.77
CA LYS A 128 5.56 -12.07 -4.27
C LYS A 128 4.53 -11.37 -3.39
N VAL A 129 3.29 -11.82 -3.42
CA VAL A 129 2.16 -11.25 -2.66
C VAL A 129 2.27 -11.57 -1.19
N ASP A 130 2.75 -12.77 -0.83
CA ASP A 130 2.99 -13.17 0.56
C ASP A 130 3.96 -12.21 1.29
N LYS A 131 4.82 -11.51 0.54
CA LYS A 131 5.67 -10.45 1.07
C LYS A 131 4.94 -9.12 1.28
N LEU A 132 3.80 -8.92 0.61
CA LEU A 132 2.91 -7.77 0.81
C LEU A 132 1.94 -8.01 1.98
N ASP A 133 1.54 -9.25 2.22
CA ASP A 133 0.75 -9.62 3.40
C ASP A 133 1.57 -9.60 4.70
N SER A 134 2.89 -9.53 4.60
CA SER A 134 3.78 -9.19 5.71
C SER A 134 3.86 -7.68 6.01
N ILE A 135 2.95 -6.86 5.48
CA ILE A 135 2.78 -5.45 5.89
C ILE A 135 1.88 -5.37 7.13
N TYR A 136 2.09 -6.25 8.03
CA TYR A 136 2.09 -5.85 9.43
C TYR A 136 3.28 -4.89 9.58
N PRO A 137 3.12 -3.76 10.25
CA PRO A 137 4.21 -2.82 10.39
C PRO A 137 5.46 -3.60 10.79
N ILE A 138 6.47 -3.62 9.91
CA ILE A 138 7.71 -4.41 10.09
C ILE A 138 8.31 -4.17 11.47
N TYR A 139 8.10 -2.96 12.03
CA TYR A 139 8.53 -2.63 13.38
C TYR A 139 7.82 -3.48 14.44
N ILE A 140 6.51 -3.79 14.30
CA ILE A 140 5.79 -4.66 15.26
C ILE A 140 6.37 -6.07 15.22
N ILE A 141 6.56 -6.62 14.03
CA ILE A 141 7.15 -7.96 13.88
C ILE A 141 8.56 -8.00 14.48
N ASN A 142 9.38 -7.01 14.19
CA ASN A 142 10.75 -6.94 14.69
C ASN A 142 10.79 -6.76 16.21
N THR A 143 9.93 -5.91 16.77
CA THR A 143 9.81 -5.70 18.23
C THR A 143 9.35 -6.97 18.92
N LEU A 144 8.32 -7.66 18.40
CA LEU A 144 7.82 -8.90 18.98
C LEU A 144 8.85 -10.05 18.87
N LYS A 145 9.62 -10.11 17.77
CA LYS A 145 10.75 -11.04 17.66
C LYS A 145 11.85 -10.74 18.68
N ALA A 146 12.21 -9.48 18.86
CA ALA A 146 13.18 -9.04 19.87
C ALA A 146 12.74 -9.38 21.30
N LEU A 147 11.43 -9.42 21.55
CA LEU A 147 10.84 -9.87 22.81
C LEU A 147 10.75 -11.40 22.92
N GLY A 148 11.26 -12.16 21.94
CA GLY A 148 11.38 -13.62 22.00
C GLY A 148 10.17 -14.41 21.47
N PHE A 149 9.18 -13.76 20.85
CA PHE A 149 8.03 -14.44 20.27
C PHE A 149 8.38 -15.11 18.94
N LYS A 150 7.81 -16.29 18.67
CA LYS A 150 8.02 -17.03 17.44
C LYS A 150 7.21 -16.41 16.28
N GLN A 151 7.74 -16.48 15.06
CA GLN A 151 7.09 -15.93 13.85
C GLN A 151 5.64 -16.36 13.70
N LEU A 152 5.33 -17.65 13.87
CA LEU A 152 3.97 -18.20 13.75
C LEU A 152 3.00 -17.64 14.82
N GLU A 153 3.49 -17.38 16.04
CA GLU A 153 2.68 -16.80 17.11
C GLU A 153 2.37 -15.32 16.84
N ILE A 154 3.35 -14.60 16.33
CA ILE A 154 3.21 -13.20 15.91
C ILE A 154 2.16 -13.11 14.81
N GLU A 155 2.30 -13.84 13.71
CA GLU A 155 1.37 -13.82 12.58
C GLU A 155 -0.07 -14.18 12.98
N ALA A 156 -0.24 -15.22 13.80
CA ALA A 156 -1.55 -15.64 14.28
C ALA A 156 -2.23 -14.60 15.18
N SER A 157 -1.45 -13.76 15.87
CA SER A 157 -1.98 -12.79 16.84
C SER A 157 -2.28 -11.43 16.19
N ILE A 158 -1.51 -11.04 15.17
CA ILE A 158 -1.65 -9.75 14.49
C ILE A 158 -2.60 -9.80 13.28
N LYS A 159 -2.92 -11.00 12.77
CA LYS A 159 -3.76 -11.21 11.57
C LYS A 159 -5.14 -10.53 11.61
N CYS A 160 -5.67 -10.27 12.81
CA CYS A 160 -7.00 -9.67 13.01
C CYS A 160 -6.92 -8.23 13.54
N ILE A 161 -5.76 -7.56 13.43
CA ILE A 161 -5.57 -6.19 13.92
C ILE A 161 -5.43 -5.27 12.70
N ASP A 162 -6.28 -4.26 12.64
CA ASP A 162 -6.11 -3.16 11.69
C ASP A 162 -5.20 -2.10 12.32
N PHE A 163 -4.01 -1.95 11.76
CA PHE A 163 -3.00 -1.01 12.22
C PHE A 163 -3.01 0.34 11.47
N SER A 164 -3.93 0.53 10.52
CA SER A 164 -3.91 1.64 9.55
C SER A 164 -3.96 3.03 10.18
N ASN A 165 -4.55 3.15 11.39
CA ASN A 165 -4.74 4.42 12.09
C ASN A 165 -4.15 4.42 13.51
N MET A 166 -3.19 3.55 13.78
CA MET A 166 -2.59 3.41 15.11
C MET A 166 -1.18 4.00 15.15
N SER A 167 -0.81 4.56 16.31
CA SER A 167 0.59 4.88 16.59
C SER A 167 1.41 3.61 16.74
N GLU A 168 2.74 3.69 16.54
CA GLU A 168 3.63 2.54 16.72
C GLU A 168 3.50 1.91 18.12
N GLU A 169 3.42 2.75 19.14
CA GLU A 169 3.25 2.30 20.52
C GLU A 169 1.92 1.59 20.78
N ASP A 170 0.81 2.13 20.26
CA ASP A 170 -0.51 1.54 20.44
C ASP A 170 -0.63 0.21 19.68
N GLY A 171 -0.03 0.14 18.49
CA GLY A 171 0.04 -1.08 17.70
C GLY A 171 0.80 -2.20 18.43
N ILE A 172 1.94 -1.90 19.04
CA ILE A 172 2.72 -2.86 19.83
C ILE A 172 1.93 -3.29 21.08
N LYS A 173 1.34 -2.34 21.83
CA LYS A 173 0.53 -2.62 23.03
C LYS A 173 -0.65 -3.56 22.70
N LEU A 174 -1.35 -3.30 21.60
CA LEU A 174 -2.49 -4.10 21.17
C LEU A 174 -2.06 -5.50 20.73
N ALA A 175 -0.97 -5.62 19.99
CA ALA A 175 -0.41 -6.91 19.59
C ALA A 175 -0.01 -7.75 20.80
N LEU A 176 0.71 -7.17 21.76
CA LEU A 176 1.09 -7.82 23.02
C LEU A 176 -0.12 -8.25 23.84
N SER A 177 -1.16 -7.41 23.93
CA SER A 177 -2.38 -7.75 24.69
C SER A 177 -3.09 -8.98 24.12
N LYS A 178 -3.13 -9.12 22.79
CA LYS A 178 -3.72 -10.30 22.12
C LYS A 178 -2.86 -11.55 22.27
N MET A 179 -1.54 -11.41 22.29
CA MET A 179 -0.61 -12.53 22.51
C MET A 179 -0.73 -13.07 23.93
N ASN A 180 -0.80 -12.19 24.92
CA ASN A 180 -0.95 -12.59 26.33
C ASN A 180 -2.28 -13.32 26.58
N LYS A 181 -3.41 -12.87 26.02
CA LYS A 181 -4.69 -13.58 26.12
C LYS A 181 -4.62 -15.03 25.62
N LYS A 182 -3.99 -15.26 24.47
CA LYS A 182 -3.82 -16.62 23.92
C LYS A 182 -2.89 -17.52 24.76
N HIS A 183 -1.94 -16.91 25.48
CA HIS A 183 -1.03 -17.69 26.35
C HIS A 183 -1.74 -18.19 27.62
N TYR A 184 -2.71 -17.43 28.14
CA TYR A 184 -3.54 -17.82 29.29
C TYR A 184 -4.60 -18.87 28.92
N GLU A 185 -5.14 -18.86 27.70
CA GLU A 185 -6.14 -19.84 27.25
C GLU A 185 -5.54 -21.22 26.94
N LYS A 186 -4.24 -21.31 26.62
CA LYS A 186 -3.53 -22.58 26.39
C LYS A 186 -3.04 -23.27 27.67
N LYS A 187 -3.17 -22.63 28.83
CA LYS A 187 -2.79 -23.21 30.16
C LYS A 187 -3.97 -23.64 31.02
N LYS A 188 -5.19 -23.62 30.48
CA LYS A 188 -6.37 -24.25 31.01
C LYS A 188 -6.70 -25.49 30.17
#